data_6a2953ddd6e23a7b591e5021e9a2dfbe
#
_entry.id   6a2953ddd6e23a7b591e5021e9a2dfbe
#
_cell.length_a   1.000
_cell.length_b   1.000
_cell.length_c   1.000
_cell.angle_alpha   90.00
_cell.angle_beta   90.00
_cell.angle_gamma   90.00
#
_symmetry.space_group_name_H-M   'P 1'
#
loop_
_entity.id
_entity.type
_entity.pdbx_description
1 polymer ?
#
loop_
_entity_poly.entity_id
_entity_poly.type
_entity_poly.pdbx_seq_one_letter_code
_entity_poly.pdbx_strand_id
1 'polypeptide(L)'
;MPCYQKWERPDLVLFRYCRRLASLYNDNHSHPNGRTLMTYKIDDATRELEECVRLGKNPDSPNLLYTFLDLYKERLSQEGVEVSQAYLTRIIDLLIETICDPLVPYEWRALCLDNIHKPLFDLSNLPKTENNRTILRNKTYEIGVLTRHLFKYGGVQ
;
A
#
# COMPACT_ATOMS: atom_id res chain seq x y z
N MET A 1 25.93 -27.97 23.39
CA MET A 1 24.56 -27.43 23.52
C MET A 1 24.30 -26.56 22.32
N PRO A 2 23.51 -26.97 21.34
CA PRO A 2 23.18 -26.08 20.21
C PRO A 2 22.10 -25.11 20.67
N CYS A 3 22.40 -23.80 20.55
CA CYS A 3 21.41 -22.74 20.68
C CYS A 3 20.36 -22.95 19.61
N TYR A 4 19.19 -23.41 20.02
CA TYR A 4 17.97 -23.29 19.21
C TYR A 4 17.65 -21.81 19.07
N GLN A 5 18.20 -21.14 18.06
CA GLN A 5 17.64 -19.89 17.57
C GLN A 5 16.25 -20.23 17.01
N LYS A 6 15.24 -19.84 17.79
CA LYS A 6 13.84 -19.92 17.43
C LYS A 6 13.64 -19.04 16.21
N TRP A 7 13.69 -19.63 15.02
CA TRP A 7 13.37 -18.95 13.76
C TRP A 7 11.88 -18.60 13.82
N GLU A 8 11.57 -17.38 14.24
CA GLU A 8 10.22 -16.85 14.00
C GLU A 8 10.01 -16.86 12.49
N ARG A 9 8.91 -17.45 12.05
CA ARG A 9 8.55 -17.49 10.63
C ARG A 9 8.56 -16.07 10.07
N PRO A 10 9.26 -15.82 8.96
CA PRO A 10 9.38 -14.47 8.40
C PRO A 10 8.02 -13.82 8.13
N ASP A 11 7.02 -14.63 7.78
CA ASP A 11 5.64 -14.19 7.55
C ASP A 11 4.98 -13.60 8.81
N LEU A 12 5.30 -14.14 10.00
CA LEU A 12 4.78 -13.63 11.26
C LEU A 12 5.41 -12.29 11.66
N VAL A 13 6.69 -12.10 11.34
CA VAL A 13 7.38 -10.83 11.59
C VAL A 13 6.82 -9.74 10.69
N LEU A 14 6.63 -10.04 9.41
CA LEU A 14 6.04 -9.13 8.44
C LEU A 14 4.60 -8.78 8.83
N PHE A 15 3.78 -9.79 9.18
CA PHE A 15 2.40 -9.61 9.62
C PHE A 15 2.30 -8.76 10.90
N ARG A 16 3.17 -9.00 11.89
CA ARG A 16 3.25 -8.18 13.11
C ARG A 16 3.64 -6.73 12.81
N TYR A 17 4.58 -6.55 11.89
CA TYR A 17 5.03 -5.21 11.46
C TYR A 17 3.90 -4.47 10.74
N CYS A 18 3.24 -5.11 9.79
CA CYS A 18 2.13 -4.52 9.04
C CYS A 18 0.91 -4.23 9.94
N ARG A 19 0.60 -5.12 10.89
CA ARG A 19 -0.46 -4.89 11.88
C ARG A 19 -0.13 -3.72 12.80
N ARG A 20 1.13 -3.53 13.15
CA ARG A 20 1.59 -2.39 13.95
C ARG A 20 1.52 -1.08 13.17
N LEU A 21 1.84 -1.10 11.88
CA LEU A 21 1.66 0.05 11.00
C LEU A 21 0.18 0.42 10.84
N ALA A 22 -0.69 -0.56 10.63
CA ALA A 22 -2.14 -0.34 10.55
C ALA A 22 -2.73 0.21 11.86
N SER A 23 -2.24 -0.23 13.03
CA SER A 23 -2.63 0.31 14.34
C SER A 23 -2.19 1.76 14.52
N LEU A 24 -0.96 2.09 14.14
CA LEU A 24 -0.44 3.46 14.21
C LEU A 24 -1.19 4.41 13.25
N TYR A 25 -1.73 3.88 12.15
CA TYR A 25 -2.51 4.64 11.20
C TYR A 25 -3.93 4.93 11.71
N ASN A 26 -4.58 3.96 12.36
CA ASN A 26 -5.91 4.12 12.96
C ASN A 26 -5.91 5.10 14.13
N ASP A 27 -4.86 5.13 14.95
CA ASP A 27 -4.74 6.03 16.10
C ASP A 27 -4.57 7.49 15.68
N ASN A 28 -4.00 7.76 14.49
CA ASN A 28 -3.85 9.12 13.96
C ASN A 28 -5.10 9.67 13.25
N HIS A 29 -6.11 8.85 12.99
CA HIS A 29 -7.36 9.27 12.33
C HIS A 29 -8.49 9.61 13.30
N SER A 30 -8.28 9.45 14.61
CA SER A 30 -9.22 9.88 15.66
C SER A 30 -8.94 11.33 16.09
N HIS A 31 -9.00 12.29 15.16
CA HIS A 31 -8.94 13.69 15.53
C HIS A 31 -10.35 14.23 15.87
N PRO A 32 -10.54 14.80 17.08
CA PRO A 32 -11.85 15.30 17.56
C PRO A 32 -12.20 16.69 17.05
N ASN A 33 -11.73 17.12 15.90
CA ASN A 33 -12.11 18.41 15.32
C ASN A 33 -12.76 18.22 13.97
N GLY A 34 -14.08 18.42 13.94
CA GLY A 34 -14.99 18.32 12.81
C GLY A 34 -14.59 19.12 11.56
N ARG A 35 -13.54 18.71 10.90
CA ARG A 35 -13.36 19.00 9.48
C ARG A 35 -14.06 17.88 8.72
N THR A 36 -15.11 18.27 8.04
CA THR A 36 -15.85 17.46 7.08
C THR A 36 -14.84 16.70 6.23
N LEU A 37 -14.66 15.41 6.51
CA LEU A 37 -14.01 14.48 5.60
C LEU A 37 -14.77 14.62 4.29
N MET A 38 -14.13 15.19 3.27
CA MET A 38 -14.67 15.13 1.92
C MET A 38 -14.93 13.67 1.61
N THR A 39 -16.21 13.30 1.61
CA THR A 39 -16.64 11.93 1.42
C THR A 39 -16.38 11.60 -0.03
N TYR A 40 -15.28 10.96 -0.26
CA TYR A 40 -14.83 10.43 -1.51
C TYR A 40 -15.84 9.39 -1.98
N LYS A 41 -16.69 9.76 -2.90
CA LYS A 41 -17.60 8.81 -3.54
C LYS A 41 -16.79 7.95 -4.50
N ILE A 42 -16.31 6.83 -3.98
CA ILE A 42 -15.83 5.74 -4.81
C ILE A 42 -17.07 5.06 -5.38
N ASP A 43 -17.17 4.97 -6.70
CA ASP A 43 -18.22 4.19 -7.34
C ASP A 43 -18.04 2.69 -7.05
N ASP A 44 -19.13 1.92 -7.17
CA ASP A 44 -19.13 0.50 -6.81
C ASP A 44 -18.15 -0.32 -7.68
N ALA A 45 -17.98 0.04 -8.95
CA ALA A 45 -17.04 -0.63 -9.85
C ALA A 45 -15.58 -0.42 -9.41
N THR A 46 -15.23 0.79 -8.98
CA THR A 46 -13.89 1.07 -8.44
C THR A 46 -13.65 0.32 -7.13
N ARG A 47 -14.67 0.24 -6.27
CA ARG A 47 -14.58 -0.51 -5.01
C ARG A 47 -14.36 -2.00 -5.26
N GLU A 48 -15.07 -2.59 -6.22
CA GLU A 48 -14.89 -3.98 -6.61
C GLU A 48 -13.48 -4.24 -7.14
N LEU A 49 -12.96 -3.33 -7.97
CA LEU A 49 -11.60 -3.41 -8.49
C LEU A 49 -10.55 -3.30 -7.37
N GLU A 50 -10.72 -2.36 -6.43
CA GLU A 50 -9.87 -2.24 -5.23
C GLU A 50 -9.85 -3.55 -4.44
N GLU A 51 -11.02 -4.18 -4.24
CA GLU A 51 -11.12 -5.44 -3.52
C GLU A 51 -10.44 -6.59 -4.27
N CYS A 52 -10.59 -6.65 -5.61
CA CYS A 52 -9.90 -7.63 -6.44
C CYS A 52 -8.38 -7.48 -6.33
N VAL A 53 -7.87 -6.27 -6.35
CA VAL A 53 -6.43 -5.99 -6.19
C VAL A 53 -5.97 -6.32 -4.79
N ARG A 54 -6.71 -5.86 -3.76
CA ARG A 54 -6.34 -6.05 -2.34
C ARG A 54 -6.25 -7.52 -1.95
N LEU A 55 -7.16 -8.34 -2.44
CA LEU A 55 -7.24 -9.75 -2.09
C LEU A 55 -6.55 -10.69 -3.09
N GLY A 56 -6.04 -10.15 -4.20
CA GLY A 56 -5.43 -10.97 -5.25
C GLY A 56 -6.38 -12.02 -5.79
N LYS A 57 -7.67 -11.66 -5.99
CA LYS A 57 -8.72 -12.61 -6.40
C LYS A 57 -8.44 -13.30 -7.74
N ASN A 58 -7.70 -12.62 -8.62
CA ASN A 58 -7.33 -13.13 -9.95
C ASN A 58 -5.83 -12.94 -10.17
N PRO A 59 -4.97 -13.73 -9.51
CA PRO A 59 -3.52 -13.53 -9.53
C PRO A 59 -2.90 -13.74 -10.91
N ASP A 60 -3.55 -14.52 -11.78
CA ASP A 60 -3.11 -14.78 -13.16
C ASP A 60 -3.50 -13.64 -14.14
N SER A 61 -4.14 -12.58 -13.65
CA SER A 61 -4.61 -11.46 -14.46
C SER A 61 -3.92 -10.15 -14.07
N PRO A 62 -2.63 -9.95 -14.42
CA PRO A 62 -1.87 -8.75 -14.08
C PRO A 62 -2.52 -7.46 -14.60
N ASN A 63 -3.33 -7.55 -15.66
CA ASN A 63 -4.06 -6.42 -16.22
C ASN A 63 -5.01 -5.76 -15.23
N LEU A 64 -5.52 -6.48 -14.23
CA LEU A 64 -6.37 -5.88 -13.20
C LEU A 64 -5.60 -4.83 -12.38
N LEU A 65 -4.36 -5.10 -12.03
CA LEU A 65 -3.54 -4.13 -11.33
C LEU A 65 -3.23 -2.91 -12.23
N TYR A 66 -2.92 -3.14 -13.50
CA TYR A 66 -2.65 -2.04 -14.43
C TYR A 66 -3.88 -1.18 -14.66
N THR A 67 -5.05 -1.80 -14.87
CA THR A 67 -6.33 -1.08 -15.00
C THR A 67 -6.63 -0.25 -13.74
N PHE A 68 -6.37 -0.81 -12.57
CA PHE A 68 -6.54 -0.12 -11.31
C PHE A 68 -5.62 1.13 -11.22
N LEU A 69 -4.35 1.00 -11.56
CA LEU A 69 -3.39 2.10 -11.53
C LEU A 69 -3.71 3.17 -12.60
N ASP A 70 -4.17 2.78 -13.78
CA ASP A 70 -4.55 3.70 -14.85
C ASP A 70 -5.81 4.51 -14.50
N LEU A 71 -6.80 3.85 -13.88
CA LEU A 71 -8.02 4.50 -13.41
C LEU A 71 -7.70 5.60 -12.38
N TYR A 72 -6.76 5.34 -11.49
CA TYR A 72 -6.29 6.33 -10.55
C TYR A 72 -5.62 7.51 -11.21
N LYS A 73 -4.78 7.26 -12.18
CA LYS A 73 -4.08 8.31 -12.91
C LYS A 73 -5.05 9.24 -13.65
N GLU A 74 -6.09 8.68 -14.23
CA GLU A 74 -7.15 9.46 -14.86
C GLU A 74 -7.85 10.36 -13.85
N ARG A 75 -8.20 9.84 -12.67
CA ARG A 75 -8.84 10.64 -11.62
C ARG A 75 -7.95 11.74 -11.06
N LEU A 76 -6.66 11.47 -10.85
CA LEU A 76 -5.70 12.48 -10.38
C LEU A 76 -5.63 13.69 -11.30
N SER A 77 -5.85 13.51 -12.61
CA SER A 77 -5.85 14.60 -13.58
C SER A 77 -7.03 15.58 -13.42
N GLN A 78 -8.07 15.17 -12.72
CA GLN A 78 -9.32 15.91 -12.55
C GLN A 78 -9.47 16.55 -11.18
N GLU A 79 -8.60 16.20 -10.21
CA GLU A 79 -8.74 16.56 -8.81
C GLU A 79 -7.70 17.59 -8.34
N GLY A 80 -8.01 18.30 -7.26
CA GLY A 80 -7.06 19.21 -6.61
C GLY A 80 -5.97 18.49 -5.83
N VAL A 81 -4.94 19.25 -5.42
CA VAL A 81 -3.73 18.71 -4.77
C VAL A 81 -4.03 17.93 -3.49
N GLU A 82 -4.90 18.45 -2.63
CA GLU A 82 -5.22 17.79 -1.34
C GLU A 82 -5.93 16.44 -1.56
N VAL A 83 -6.84 16.40 -2.51
CA VAL A 83 -7.58 15.20 -2.91
C VAL A 83 -6.61 14.20 -3.53
N SER A 84 -5.75 14.66 -4.43
CA SER A 84 -4.72 13.84 -5.06
C SER A 84 -3.78 13.21 -4.05
N GLN A 85 -3.36 13.96 -3.02
CA GLN A 85 -2.52 13.46 -1.94
C GLN A 85 -3.22 12.33 -1.17
N ALA A 86 -4.46 12.55 -0.76
CA ALA A 86 -5.25 11.55 -0.02
C ALA A 86 -5.43 10.27 -0.85
N TYR A 87 -5.68 10.42 -2.14
CA TYR A 87 -5.83 9.31 -3.08
C TYR A 87 -4.57 8.49 -3.22
N LEU A 88 -3.45 9.14 -3.53
CA LEU A 88 -2.16 8.47 -3.70
C LEU A 88 -1.73 7.75 -2.44
N THR A 89 -1.95 8.37 -1.27
CA THR A 89 -1.67 7.73 0.01
C THR A 89 -2.51 6.45 0.17
N ARG A 90 -3.82 6.52 -0.13
CA ARG A 90 -4.72 5.35 -0.07
C ARG A 90 -4.29 4.22 -1.00
N ILE A 91 -3.89 4.54 -2.25
CA ILE A 91 -3.41 3.51 -3.20
C ILE A 91 -2.17 2.83 -2.67
N ILE A 92 -1.21 3.62 -2.20
CA ILE A 92 0.04 3.10 -1.64
C ILE A 92 -0.27 2.20 -0.44
N ASP A 93 -1.17 2.60 0.44
CA ASP A 93 -1.57 1.81 1.61
C ASP A 93 -2.24 0.49 1.19
N LEU A 94 -3.15 0.53 0.23
CA LEU A 94 -3.79 -0.69 -0.30
C LEU A 94 -2.76 -1.66 -0.88
N LEU A 95 -1.78 -1.17 -1.64
CA LEU A 95 -0.71 -2.01 -2.18
C LEU A 95 0.19 -2.57 -1.07
N ILE A 96 0.54 -1.75 -0.06
CA ILE A 96 1.31 -2.20 1.11
C ILE A 96 0.55 -3.31 1.86
N GLU A 97 -0.74 -3.14 2.13
CA GLU A 97 -1.56 -4.15 2.77
C GLU A 97 -1.61 -5.45 1.95
N THR A 98 -1.75 -5.35 0.63
CA THR A 98 -1.72 -6.50 -0.28
C THR A 98 -0.38 -7.24 -0.21
N ILE A 99 0.73 -6.50 -0.25
CA ILE A 99 2.10 -7.06 -0.18
C ILE A 99 2.33 -7.76 1.16
N CYS A 100 1.78 -7.22 2.25
CA CYS A 100 1.93 -7.76 3.60
C CYS A 100 1.06 -8.98 3.89
N ASP A 101 -0.01 -9.20 3.13
CA ASP A 101 -0.98 -10.24 3.42
C ASP A 101 -0.47 -11.63 2.96
N PRO A 102 -0.15 -12.54 3.87
CA PRO A 102 0.34 -13.87 3.52
C PRO A 102 -0.72 -14.76 2.84
N LEU A 103 -2.00 -14.38 2.90
CA LEU A 103 -3.09 -15.09 2.22
C LEU A 103 -3.17 -14.74 0.73
N VAL A 104 -2.56 -13.63 0.33
CA VAL A 104 -2.46 -13.24 -1.08
C VAL A 104 -1.32 -14.01 -1.75
N PRO A 105 -1.53 -14.57 -2.96
CA PRO A 105 -0.50 -15.29 -3.69
C PRO A 105 0.81 -14.49 -3.84
N TYR A 106 1.95 -15.16 -3.68
CA TYR A 106 3.27 -14.52 -3.71
C TYR A 106 3.51 -13.72 -5.00
N GLU A 107 3.15 -14.28 -6.14
CA GLU A 107 3.33 -13.65 -7.45
C GLU A 107 2.55 -12.34 -7.57
N TRP A 108 1.34 -12.29 -7.00
CA TRP A 108 0.54 -11.08 -6.95
C TRP A 108 1.14 -10.02 -6.01
N ARG A 109 1.63 -10.44 -4.85
CA ARG A 109 2.32 -9.57 -3.90
C ARG A 109 3.59 -8.97 -4.51
N ALA A 110 4.37 -9.78 -5.23
CA ALA A 110 5.56 -9.34 -5.95
C ALA A 110 5.20 -8.36 -7.07
N LEU A 111 4.15 -8.62 -7.84
CA LEU A 111 3.64 -7.72 -8.88
C LEU A 111 3.20 -6.36 -8.28
N CYS A 112 2.52 -6.37 -7.15
CA CYS A 112 2.14 -5.14 -6.43
C CYS A 112 3.38 -4.36 -5.99
N LEU A 113 4.41 -5.05 -5.45
CA LEU A 113 5.66 -4.42 -5.03
C LEU A 113 6.42 -3.80 -6.20
N ASP A 114 6.46 -4.49 -7.35
CA ASP A 114 7.12 -3.99 -8.56
C ASP A 114 6.43 -2.73 -9.13
N ASN A 115 5.14 -2.54 -8.85
CA ASN A 115 4.37 -1.43 -9.40
C ASN A 115 4.09 -0.29 -8.39
N ILE A 116 4.38 -0.46 -7.10
CA ILE A 116 4.11 0.55 -6.07
C ILE A 116 4.91 1.85 -6.27
N HIS A 117 6.02 1.78 -7.02
CA HIS A 117 6.81 2.95 -7.35
C HIS A 117 6.05 3.98 -8.19
N LYS A 118 5.03 3.56 -8.95
CA LYS A 118 4.22 4.45 -9.81
C LYS A 118 3.45 5.49 -8.98
N PRO A 119 2.55 5.09 -8.06
CA PRO A 119 1.86 6.06 -7.20
C PRO A 119 2.82 6.79 -6.25
N LEU A 120 3.94 6.18 -5.85
CA LEU A 120 4.95 6.85 -5.05
C LEU A 120 5.62 7.99 -5.83
N PHE A 121 5.92 7.78 -7.11
CA PHE A 121 6.45 8.82 -8.00
C PHE A 121 5.45 9.95 -8.19
N ASP A 122 4.17 9.65 -8.42
CA ASP A 122 3.13 10.68 -8.55
C ASP A 122 2.99 11.48 -7.25
N LEU A 123 3.06 10.84 -6.08
CA LEU A 123 3.08 11.50 -4.77
C LEU A 123 4.29 12.44 -4.64
N SER A 124 5.46 12.06 -5.16
CA SER A 124 6.67 12.88 -5.14
C SER A 124 6.59 14.13 -6.02
N ASN A 125 5.72 14.12 -7.03
CA ASN A 125 5.48 15.23 -7.94
C ASN A 125 4.47 16.26 -7.41
N LEU A 126 3.76 15.95 -6.31
CA LEU A 126 2.89 16.92 -5.64
C LEU A 126 3.71 18.08 -5.04
N PRO A 127 3.06 19.25 -4.78
CA PRO A 127 3.72 20.38 -4.15
C PRO A 127 4.45 19.97 -2.85
N LYS A 128 5.68 20.44 -2.69
CA LYS A 128 6.60 20.05 -1.59
C LYS A 128 6.24 20.72 -0.28
N THR A 129 5.03 20.53 0.22
CA THR A 129 4.64 20.92 1.57
C THR A 129 5.34 20.02 2.60
N GLU A 130 5.46 20.48 3.86
CA GLU A 130 6.05 19.65 4.93
C GLU A 130 5.27 18.35 5.15
N ASN A 131 3.94 18.42 5.04
CA ASN A 131 3.08 17.25 5.14
C ASN A 131 3.38 16.23 4.01
N ASN A 132 3.46 16.69 2.76
CA ASN A 132 3.78 15.80 1.63
C ASN A 132 5.16 15.17 1.76
N ARG A 133 6.15 15.93 2.22
CA ARG A 133 7.51 15.42 2.46
C ARG A 133 7.51 14.33 3.53
N THR A 134 6.77 14.54 4.61
CA THR A 134 6.69 13.57 5.70
C THR A 134 6.00 12.29 5.25
N ILE A 135 4.87 12.38 4.54
CA ILE A 135 4.16 11.22 3.99
C ILE A 135 5.07 10.46 3.02
N LEU A 136 5.67 11.15 2.05
CA LEU A 136 6.55 10.54 1.06
C LEU A 136 7.72 9.80 1.72
N ARG A 137 8.38 10.42 2.71
CA ARG A 137 9.48 9.80 3.46
C ARG A 137 9.04 8.53 4.17
N ASN A 138 7.91 8.59 4.85
CA ASN A 138 7.38 7.44 5.60
C ASN A 138 7.03 6.29 4.66
N LYS A 139 6.33 6.56 3.55
CA LYS A 139 5.96 5.53 2.57
C LYS A 139 7.19 4.95 1.86
N THR A 140 8.17 5.77 1.53
CA THR A 140 9.44 5.28 0.96
C THR A 140 10.17 4.35 1.94
N TYR A 141 10.18 4.68 3.22
CA TYR A 141 10.78 3.84 4.25
C TYR A 141 10.04 2.49 4.39
N GLU A 142 8.72 2.52 4.48
CA GLU A 142 7.87 1.32 4.56
C GLU A 142 8.12 0.38 3.38
N ILE A 143 8.09 0.91 2.17
CA ILE A 143 8.35 0.13 0.95
C ILE A 143 9.77 -0.45 0.94
N GLY A 144 10.76 0.32 1.37
CA GLY A 144 12.14 -0.15 1.47
C GLY A 144 12.32 -1.31 2.47
N VAL A 145 11.54 -1.32 3.57
CA VAL A 145 11.50 -2.44 4.52
C VAL A 145 10.87 -3.66 3.87
N LEU A 146 9.71 -3.49 3.22
CA LEU A 146 8.98 -4.58 2.56
C LEU A 146 9.80 -5.25 1.46
N THR A 147 10.46 -4.45 0.62
CA THR A 147 11.33 -4.95 -0.45
C THR A 147 12.41 -5.88 0.09
N ARG A 148 13.09 -5.46 1.16
CA ARG A 148 14.14 -6.26 1.80
C ARG A 148 13.60 -7.57 2.36
N HIS A 149 12.41 -7.57 2.95
CA HIS A 149 11.82 -8.77 3.52
C HIS A 149 11.30 -9.73 2.45
N LEU A 150 10.59 -9.23 1.45
CA LEU A 150 9.98 -10.07 0.43
C LEU A 150 11.04 -10.80 -0.41
N PHE A 151 12.09 -10.10 -0.86
CA PHE A 151 13.14 -10.70 -1.67
C PHE A 151 14.12 -11.56 -0.88
N LYS A 152 14.34 -11.26 0.41
CA LYS A 152 15.26 -12.05 1.23
C LYS A 152 14.70 -13.43 1.58
N TYR A 153 13.40 -13.57 1.65
CA TYR A 153 12.75 -14.80 2.11
C TYR A 153 11.89 -15.49 1.04
N GLY A 154 11.59 -14.83 -0.08
CA GLY A 154 10.84 -15.40 -1.19
C GLY A 154 11.66 -16.26 -2.15
N GLY A 155 12.97 -16.29 -2.01
CA GLY A 155 13.89 -17.02 -2.90
C GLY A 155 14.26 -18.45 -2.47
N VAL A 156 13.56 -19.01 -1.48
CA VAL A 156 13.79 -20.38 -1.00
C VAL A 156 12.50 -21.19 -1.20
N GLN A 157 12.33 -21.72 -2.40
CA GLN A 157 11.55 -22.92 -2.70
C GLN A 157 12.48 -24.02 -3.15
#